data_b5315a99ab2e2f34e34e58f53ea02098
#
_entry.id   b5315a99ab2e2f34e34e58f53ea02098
#
_cell.length_a   1.000
_cell.length_b   1.000
_cell.length_c   1.000
_cell.angle_alpha   90.00
_cell.angle_beta   90.00
_cell.angle_gamma   90.00
#
_symmetry.space_group_name_H-M   'P 1'
#
loop_
_entity.id
_entity.type
_entity.pdbx_description
1 polymer ?
#
loop_
_entity_poly.entity_id
_entity_poly.type
_entity_poly.pdbx_seq_one_letter_code
_entity_poly.pdbx_strand_id
1 'polypeptide(L)'
;LALAPAFGVDLAVDVAETDPNQALRAAIGTKADVVVDVTAKAPAALGQAVSLARPGGTIVLAGTRGSLETPGFDPDHIVYKELRILGALGVDVAAYRQALDLLVTGRYPFADLPRQVAGFDDLEPLIQVMAGDRPGTPPIHGVFAPDARSNNKGPAT
;
A
#
# COMPACT_ATOMS: atom_id res chain seq x y z
N LEU A 1 -4.51 -9.17 -1.03
CA LEU A 1 -5.65 -8.95 -1.94
C LEU A 1 -6.97 -9.46 -1.35
N ALA A 2 -6.99 -10.61 -0.63
CA ALA A 2 -8.22 -11.22 -0.10
C ALA A 2 -9.08 -10.30 0.82
N LEU A 3 -8.47 -9.32 1.47
CA LEU A 3 -9.16 -8.37 2.35
C LEU A 3 -9.76 -7.16 1.60
N ALA A 4 -9.30 -6.88 0.38
CA ALA A 4 -9.70 -5.68 -0.35
C ALA A 4 -11.22 -5.53 -0.55
N PRO A 5 -11.98 -6.59 -0.89
CA PRO A 5 -13.43 -6.49 -1.03
C PRO A 5 -14.15 -6.06 0.25
N ALA A 6 -13.66 -6.47 1.43
CA ALA A 6 -14.26 -6.07 2.71
C ALA A 6 -14.09 -4.56 2.99
N PHE A 7 -13.13 -3.91 2.33
CA PHE A 7 -12.92 -2.46 2.37
C PHE A 7 -13.66 -1.71 1.25
N GLY A 8 -14.50 -2.38 0.48
CA GLY A 8 -15.30 -1.77 -0.59
C GLY A 8 -14.52 -1.53 -1.88
N VAL A 9 -13.47 -2.31 -2.14
CA VAL A 9 -12.72 -2.27 -3.39
C VAL A 9 -13.50 -3.03 -4.47
N ASP A 10 -13.80 -2.36 -5.58
CA ASP A 10 -14.54 -2.95 -6.71
C ASP A 10 -13.70 -3.95 -7.50
N LEU A 11 -12.39 -3.70 -7.62
CA LEU A 11 -11.46 -4.55 -8.36
C LEU A 11 -10.11 -4.63 -7.63
N ALA A 12 -9.71 -5.83 -7.25
CA ALA A 12 -8.37 -6.10 -6.72
C ALA A 12 -7.56 -6.90 -7.76
N VAL A 13 -6.39 -6.39 -8.14
CA VAL A 13 -5.54 -6.97 -9.19
C VAL A 13 -4.20 -7.39 -8.61
N ASP A 14 -3.80 -8.63 -8.84
CA ASP A 14 -2.43 -9.06 -8.62
C ASP A 14 -1.58 -8.70 -9.83
N VAL A 15 -0.72 -7.70 -9.65
CA VAL A 15 0.14 -7.20 -10.74
C VAL A 15 1.27 -8.17 -11.11
N ALA A 16 1.51 -9.20 -10.30
CA ALA A 16 2.44 -10.26 -10.65
C ALA A 16 1.85 -11.23 -11.70
N GLU A 17 0.53 -11.34 -11.76
CA GLU A 17 -0.16 -12.28 -12.63
C GLU A 17 -0.95 -11.61 -13.76
N THR A 18 -1.36 -10.37 -13.56
CA THR A 18 -2.26 -9.68 -14.50
C THR A 18 -1.77 -8.26 -14.77
N ASP A 19 -1.76 -7.86 -16.03
CA ASP A 19 -1.49 -6.48 -16.42
C ASP A 19 -2.59 -5.56 -15.87
N PRO A 20 -2.26 -4.57 -15.03
CA PRO A 20 -3.25 -3.71 -14.40
C PRO A 20 -4.00 -2.82 -15.40
N ASN A 21 -3.40 -2.45 -16.55
CA ASN A 21 -4.09 -1.69 -17.60
C ASN A 21 -5.17 -2.53 -18.28
N GLN A 22 -4.86 -3.81 -18.53
CA GLN A 22 -5.80 -4.73 -19.12
C GLN A 22 -6.97 -4.98 -18.16
N ALA A 23 -6.68 -5.25 -16.88
CA ALA A 23 -7.69 -5.48 -15.87
C ALA A 23 -8.61 -4.26 -15.69
N LEU A 24 -8.05 -3.07 -15.58
CA LEU A 24 -8.81 -1.83 -15.44
C LEU A 24 -9.71 -1.59 -16.65
N ARG A 25 -9.16 -1.76 -17.86
CA ARG A 25 -9.93 -1.59 -19.10
C ARG A 25 -11.06 -2.59 -19.21
N ALA A 26 -10.85 -3.83 -18.81
CA ALA A 26 -11.90 -4.86 -18.81
C ALA A 26 -13.01 -4.53 -17.81
N ALA A 27 -12.66 -3.97 -16.64
CA ALA A 27 -13.61 -3.66 -15.59
C ALA A 27 -14.47 -2.41 -15.87
N ILE A 28 -13.84 -1.31 -16.32
CA ILE A 28 -14.51 -0.01 -16.46
C ILE A 28 -14.46 0.59 -17.86
N GLY A 29 -13.86 -0.08 -18.84
CA GLY A 29 -13.80 0.36 -20.25
C GLY A 29 -12.89 1.55 -20.54
N THR A 30 -12.25 2.13 -19.51
CA THR A 30 -11.41 3.33 -19.63
C THR A 30 -10.20 3.26 -18.70
N LYS A 31 -9.46 4.35 -18.60
CA LYS A 31 -8.37 4.55 -17.65
C LYS A 31 -8.86 5.31 -16.40
N ALA A 32 -8.02 5.37 -15.36
CA ALA A 32 -8.37 5.99 -14.10
C ALA A 32 -8.34 7.53 -14.15
N ASP A 33 -9.32 8.17 -13.51
CA ASP A 33 -9.34 9.62 -13.28
C ASP A 33 -8.24 10.04 -12.30
N VAL A 34 -8.07 9.24 -11.23
CA VAL A 34 -7.09 9.45 -10.17
C VAL A 34 -6.33 8.17 -9.93
N VAL A 35 -5.01 8.25 -9.84
CA VAL A 35 -4.13 7.15 -9.44
C VAL A 35 -3.39 7.57 -8.17
N VAL A 36 -3.49 6.78 -7.12
CA VAL A 36 -2.75 7.03 -5.86
C VAL A 36 -1.68 5.96 -5.68
N ASP A 37 -0.43 6.37 -5.67
CA ASP A 37 0.72 5.51 -5.47
C ASP A 37 1.23 5.64 -4.02
N VAL A 38 0.98 4.62 -3.23
CA VAL A 38 1.43 4.50 -1.83
C VAL A 38 2.58 3.49 -1.67
N THR A 39 3.16 3.04 -2.79
CA THR A 39 4.20 2.00 -2.76
C THR A 39 5.55 2.57 -2.33
N ALA A 40 6.25 1.84 -1.47
CA ALA A 40 7.63 2.13 -1.11
C ALA A 40 8.57 1.17 -1.86
N LYS A 41 9.75 1.68 -2.27
CA LYS A 41 10.79 0.88 -2.92
C LYS A 41 10.34 0.11 -4.18
N ALA A 42 9.29 0.56 -4.86
CA ALA A 42 8.77 -0.05 -6.09
C ALA A 42 9.14 0.83 -7.30
N PRO A 43 10.25 0.57 -7.99
CA PRO A 43 10.76 1.46 -9.03
C PRO A 43 9.81 1.58 -10.24
N ALA A 44 9.10 0.53 -10.60
CA ALA A 44 8.16 0.52 -11.74
C ALA A 44 6.83 1.23 -11.47
N ALA A 45 6.48 1.52 -10.21
CA ALA A 45 5.14 2.00 -9.85
C ALA A 45 4.80 3.36 -10.48
N LEU A 46 5.77 4.27 -10.64
CA LEU A 46 5.52 5.55 -11.30
C LEU A 46 5.16 5.39 -12.77
N GLY A 47 5.89 4.56 -13.51
CA GLY A 47 5.57 4.25 -14.92
C GLY A 47 4.19 3.60 -15.05
N GLN A 48 3.84 2.69 -14.14
CA GLN A 48 2.50 2.09 -14.09
C GLN A 48 1.42 3.13 -13.79
N ALA A 49 1.64 4.04 -12.82
CA ALA A 49 0.69 5.09 -12.49
C ALA A 49 0.43 6.01 -13.68
N VAL A 50 1.49 6.43 -14.39
CA VAL A 50 1.38 7.22 -15.62
C VAL A 50 0.63 6.45 -16.71
N SER A 51 0.86 5.15 -16.84
CA SER A 51 0.16 4.30 -17.79
C SER A 51 -1.34 4.18 -17.49
N LEU A 52 -1.71 4.00 -16.22
CA LEU A 52 -3.09 3.81 -15.76
C LEU A 52 -3.93 5.08 -15.82
N ALA A 53 -3.33 6.25 -15.60
CA ALA A 53 -4.05 7.52 -15.63
C ALA A 53 -4.56 7.86 -17.04
N ARG A 54 -5.80 8.36 -17.13
CA ARG A 54 -6.34 8.90 -18.39
C ARG A 54 -5.71 10.24 -18.74
N PRO A 55 -5.85 10.73 -19.99
CA PRO A 55 -5.56 12.12 -20.31
C PRO A 55 -6.32 13.09 -19.40
N GLY A 56 -5.64 14.14 -18.90
CA GLY A 56 -6.17 15.08 -17.91
C GLY A 56 -6.32 14.50 -16.50
N GLY A 57 -5.86 13.27 -16.26
CA GLY A 57 -5.95 12.61 -14.95
C GLY A 57 -4.98 13.15 -13.92
N THR A 58 -5.16 12.71 -12.67
CA THR A 58 -4.33 13.11 -11.54
C THR A 58 -3.59 11.90 -10.97
N ILE A 59 -2.30 12.07 -10.68
CA ILE A 59 -1.48 11.06 -9.98
C ILE A 59 -1.07 11.67 -8.64
N VAL A 60 -1.31 10.95 -7.54
CA VAL A 60 -0.85 11.32 -6.20
C VAL A 60 0.25 10.36 -5.77
N LEU A 61 1.44 10.89 -5.50
CA LEU A 61 2.60 10.14 -5.03
C LEU A 61 2.72 10.31 -3.51
N ALA A 62 2.43 9.27 -2.76
CA ALA A 62 2.53 9.24 -1.30
C ALA A 62 3.62 8.27 -0.79
N GLY A 63 4.05 7.31 -1.62
CA GLY A 63 5.17 6.42 -1.31
C GLY A 63 6.52 7.00 -1.75
N THR A 64 7.56 6.82 -0.92
CA THR A 64 8.94 7.24 -1.26
C THR A 64 9.74 6.07 -1.80
N ARG A 65 10.53 6.31 -2.85
CA ARG A 65 11.37 5.29 -3.50
C ARG A 65 12.83 5.33 -3.08
N GLY A 66 13.22 6.33 -2.28
CA GLY A 66 14.62 6.61 -1.99
C GLY A 66 15.34 7.07 -3.27
N SER A 67 16.59 6.60 -3.43
CA SER A 67 17.43 6.92 -4.60
C SER A 67 17.26 5.91 -5.75
N LEU A 68 16.20 5.13 -5.79
CA LEU A 68 15.98 4.14 -6.84
C LEU A 68 15.61 4.83 -8.16
N GLU A 69 16.16 4.31 -9.25
CA GLU A 69 15.75 4.70 -10.61
C GLU A 69 14.27 4.33 -10.83
N THR A 70 13.62 5.02 -11.76
CA THR A 70 12.23 4.79 -12.15
C THR A 70 12.17 4.27 -13.58
N PRO A 71 12.50 2.99 -13.82
CA PRO A 71 12.49 2.43 -15.16
C PRO A 71 11.09 2.47 -15.76
N GLY A 72 11.03 2.75 -17.07
CA GLY A 72 9.76 2.87 -17.80
C GLY A 72 8.99 4.18 -17.54
N PHE A 73 9.58 5.11 -16.81
CA PHE A 73 9.03 6.46 -16.68
C PHE A 73 9.58 7.37 -17.78
N ASP A 74 8.71 7.83 -18.65
CA ASP A 74 9.00 8.82 -19.67
C ASP A 74 8.23 10.12 -19.34
N PRO A 75 8.94 11.23 -19.04
CA PRO A 75 8.32 12.51 -18.70
C PRO A 75 7.42 13.06 -19.81
N ASP A 76 7.67 12.75 -21.07
CA ASP A 76 6.85 13.22 -22.19
C ASP A 76 5.42 12.74 -22.11
N HIS A 77 5.18 11.59 -21.46
CA HIS A 77 3.82 11.11 -21.21
C HIS A 77 3.02 12.03 -20.29
N ILE A 78 3.68 12.80 -19.42
CA ILE A 78 2.98 13.81 -18.59
C ILE A 78 2.45 14.92 -19.50
N VAL A 79 3.28 15.35 -20.45
CA VAL A 79 2.91 16.42 -21.41
C VAL A 79 1.82 15.94 -22.35
N TYR A 80 2.01 14.77 -23.00
CA TYR A 80 1.05 14.24 -23.96
C TYR A 80 -0.32 13.91 -23.36
N LYS A 81 -0.35 13.57 -22.07
CA LYS A 81 -1.60 13.27 -21.36
C LYS A 81 -2.12 14.44 -20.52
N GLU A 82 -1.41 15.56 -20.46
CA GLU A 82 -1.79 16.71 -19.61
C GLU A 82 -2.02 16.31 -18.14
N LEU A 83 -1.15 15.44 -17.59
CA LEU A 83 -1.31 14.88 -16.26
C LEU A 83 -0.99 15.90 -15.15
N ARG A 84 -1.72 15.80 -14.05
CA ARG A 84 -1.38 16.45 -12.79
C ARG A 84 -0.67 15.46 -11.89
N ILE A 85 0.54 15.78 -11.42
CA ILE A 85 1.28 14.96 -10.48
C ILE A 85 1.44 15.73 -9.18
N LEU A 86 0.91 15.18 -8.09
CA LEU A 86 0.91 15.77 -6.77
C LEU A 86 1.70 14.89 -5.80
N GLY A 87 2.54 15.51 -4.98
CA GLY A 87 3.19 14.85 -3.85
C GLY A 87 2.33 14.96 -2.59
N ALA A 88 2.29 13.89 -1.80
CA ALA A 88 1.67 13.88 -0.48
C ALA A 88 2.67 13.30 0.52
N LEU A 89 3.03 14.08 1.54
CA LEU A 89 4.00 13.67 2.56
C LEU A 89 3.41 13.87 3.95
N GLY A 90 3.51 12.82 4.74
CA GLY A 90 3.12 12.84 6.14
C GLY A 90 1.63 12.98 6.37
N VAL A 91 1.29 13.33 7.59
CA VAL A 91 -0.09 13.60 8.02
C VAL A 91 -0.12 14.89 8.84
N ASP A 92 -1.08 15.73 8.58
CA ASP A 92 -1.39 16.87 9.41
C ASP A 92 -2.46 16.53 10.47
N VAL A 93 -2.75 17.48 11.34
CA VAL A 93 -3.76 17.30 12.41
C VAL A 93 -5.16 17.03 11.85
N ALA A 94 -5.49 17.63 10.70
CA ALA A 94 -6.80 17.46 10.08
C ALA A 94 -6.96 16.03 9.53
N ALA A 95 -5.94 15.52 8.84
CA ALA A 95 -5.92 14.14 8.35
C ALA A 95 -5.97 13.11 9.51
N TYR A 96 -5.27 13.40 10.61
CA TYR A 96 -5.33 12.56 11.80
C TYR A 96 -6.74 12.48 12.40
N ARG A 97 -7.42 13.60 12.53
CA ARG A 97 -8.81 13.65 13.01
C ARG A 97 -9.75 12.88 12.09
N GLN A 98 -9.65 13.10 10.78
CA GLN A 98 -10.44 12.36 9.79
C GLN A 98 -10.22 10.84 9.87
N ALA A 99 -8.98 10.39 10.07
CA ALA A 99 -8.67 8.99 10.25
C ALA A 99 -9.32 8.41 11.54
N LEU A 100 -9.27 9.14 12.65
CA LEU A 100 -9.94 8.75 13.89
C LEU A 100 -11.46 8.69 13.72
N ASP A 101 -12.05 9.70 13.09
CA ASP A 101 -13.49 9.73 12.80
C ASP A 101 -13.88 8.52 11.93
N LEU A 102 -13.07 8.18 10.91
CA LEU A 102 -13.30 7.02 10.08
C LEU A 102 -13.27 5.71 10.86
N LEU A 103 -12.31 5.56 11.79
CA LEU A 103 -12.22 4.39 12.67
C LEU A 103 -13.45 4.26 13.56
N VAL A 104 -13.93 5.36 14.14
CA VAL A 104 -15.08 5.39 15.04
C VAL A 104 -16.38 5.04 14.31
N THR A 105 -16.49 5.33 13.00
CA THR A 105 -17.70 4.98 12.24
C THR A 105 -17.95 3.49 12.14
N GLY A 106 -16.93 2.65 12.34
CA GLY A 106 -17.00 1.20 12.10
C GLY A 106 -17.34 0.80 10.66
N ARG A 107 -17.26 1.75 9.73
CA ARG A 107 -17.62 1.52 8.30
C ARG A 107 -16.74 0.46 7.64
N TYR A 108 -15.48 0.39 8.04
CA TYR A 108 -14.51 -0.53 7.49
C TYR A 108 -14.00 -1.48 8.57
N PRO A 109 -13.69 -2.72 8.23
CA PRO A 109 -13.29 -3.76 9.19
C PRO A 109 -11.81 -3.64 9.62
N PHE A 110 -11.39 -2.47 10.10
CA PHE A 110 -10.00 -2.25 10.53
C PHE A 110 -9.58 -3.17 11.67
N ALA A 111 -10.54 -3.58 12.53
CA ALA A 111 -10.26 -4.49 13.63
C ALA A 111 -9.91 -5.91 13.17
N ASP A 112 -10.35 -6.29 11.97
CA ASP A 112 -10.11 -7.62 11.38
C ASP A 112 -8.81 -7.70 10.59
N LEU A 113 -8.07 -6.59 10.47
CA LEU A 113 -6.78 -6.60 9.79
C LEU A 113 -5.79 -7.51 10.53
N PRO A 114 -5.10 -8.41 9.81
CA PRO A 114 -4.08 -9.25 10.41
C PRO A 114 -3.01 -8.42 11.11
N ARG A 115 -2.86 -8.65 12.40
CA ARG A 115 -1.84 -8.01 13.22
C ARG A 115 -1.01 -9.05 13.95
N GLN A 116 0.27 -8.79 14.13
CA GLN A 116 1.14 -9.57 14.97
C GLN A 116 1.56 -8.72 16.17
N VAL A 117 1.30 -9.24 17.36
CA VAL A 117 1.69 -8.58 18.61
C VAL A 117 3.01 -9.21 19.09
N ALA A 118 4.00 -8.38 19.40
CA ALA A 118 5.30 -8.79 19.90
C ALA A 118 5.57 -8.15 21.26
N GLY A 119 6.07 -8.95 22.20
CA GLY A 119 6.72 -8.49 23.43
C GLY A 119 8.19 -8.13 23.16
N PHE A 120 8.95 -7.87 24.24
CA PHE A 120 10.38 -7.52 24.12
C PHE A 120 11.20 -8.58 23.40
N ASP A 121 10.97 -9.86 23.68
CA ASP A 121 11.77 -10.96 23.14
C ASP A 121 11.51 -11.20 21.63
N ASP A 122 10.33 -10.86 21.13
CA ASP A 122 9.90 -11.10 19.76
C ASP A 122 9.92 -9.83 18.88
N LEU A 123 10.26 -8.65 19.47
CA LEU A 123 10.19 -7.37 18.76
C LEU A 123 11.21 -7.29 17.62
N GLU A 124 12.47 -7.61 17.89
CA GLU A 124 13.52 -7.56 16.87
C GLU A 124 13.25 -8.55 15.72
N PRO A 125 12.91 -9.83 15.96
CA PRO A 125 12.47 -10.74 14.92
C PRO A 125 11.30 -10.21 14.08
N LEU A 126 10.31 -9.59 14.70
CA LEU A 126 9.18 -9.00 13.98
C LEU A 126 9.63 -7.85 13.07
N ILE A 127 10.47 -6.95 13.56
CA ILE A 127 11.01 -5.84 12.78
C ILE A 127 11.80 -6.37 11.57
N GLN A 128 12.67 -7.37 11.76
CA GLN A 128 13.46 -7.98 10.69
C GLN A 128 12.58 -8.62 9.60
N VAL A 129 11.49 -9.30 9.99
CA VAL A 129 10.54 -9.86 9.02
C VAL A 129 9.82 -8.73 8.25
N MET A 130 9.38 -7.68 8.94
CA MET A 130 8.71 -6.54 8.31
C MET A 130 9.64 -5.73 7.39
N ALA A 131 10.93 -5.67 7.70
CA ALA A 131 11.95 -5.02 6.87
C ALA A 131 12.37 -5.86 5.66
N GLY A 132 12.06 -7.17 5.67
CA GLY A 132 12.52 -8.12 4.64
C GLY A 132 13.93 -8.67 4.91
N ASP A 133 14.52 -8.40 6.06
CA ASP A 133 15.87 -8.84 6.45
C ASP A 133 15.87 -10.28 6.96
N ARG A 134 14.69 -10.83 7.25
CA ARG A 134 14.48 -12.19 7.71
C ARG A 134 13.36 -12.87 6.92
N PRO A 135 13.51 -14.17 6.56
CA PRO A 135 12.44 -14.92 5.93
C PRO A 135 11.17 -14.96 6.80
N GLY A 136 10.01 -14.79 6.18
CA GLY A 136 8.72 -14.83 6.83
C GLY A 136 7.68 -14.02 6.04
N THR A 137 6.42 -14.17 6.40
CA THR A 137 5.34 -13.34 5.86
C THR A 137 5.13 -12.15 6.78
N PRO A 138 5.44 -10.92 6.33
CA PRO A 138 5.24 -9.74 7.16
C PRO A 138 3.75 -9.56 7.45
N PRO A 139 3.36 -9.24 8.71
CA PRO A 139 2.00 -8.86 9.01
C PRO A 139 1.66 -7.52 8.36
N ILE A 140 0.37 -7.28 8.13
CA ILE A 140 -0.10 -5.95 7.70
C ILE A 140 0.15 -4.92 8.81
N HIS A 141 0.05 -5.36 10.08
CA HIS A 141 0.23 -4.51 11.25
C HIS A 141 1.08 -5.20 12.31
N GLY A 142 2.27 -4.67 12.57
CA GLY A 142 3.10 -5.05 13.71
C GLY A 142 2.75 -4.19 14.92
N VAL A 143 2.48 -4.81 16.06
CA VAL A 143 2.13 -4.13 17.31
C VAL A 143 3.13 -4.53 18.39
N PHE A 144 3.76 -3.57 19.04
CA PHE A 144 4.56 -3.79 20.22
C PHE A 144 3.70 -3.63 21.48
N ALA A 145 3.65 -4.68 22.29
CA ALA A 145 3.01 -4.66 23.60
C ALA A 145 4.01 -5.21 24.64
N PRO A 146 4.56 -4.37 25.53
CA PRO A 146 5.62 -4.76 26.46
C PRO A 146 5.27 -5.98 27.32
N ASP A 147 4.01 -6.12 27.68
CA ASP A 147 3.52 -7.21 28.54
C ASP A 147 3.12 -8.48 27.75
N ALA A 148 3.22 -8.47 26.43
CA ALA A 148 2.92 -9.65 25.63
C ALA A 148 3.99 -10.72 25.89
N ARG A 149 3.52 -11.93 26.26
CA ARG A 149 4.42 -13.07 26.42
C ARG A 149 4.83 -13.59 25.05
N SER A 150 6.10 -14.02 24.94
CA SER A 150 6.61 -14.64 23.72
C SER A 150 5.71 -15.80 23.28
N ASN A 151 5.27 -15.78 22.02
CA ASN A 151 4.53 -16.87 21.41
C ASN A 151 5.44 -18.03 20.97
N ASN A 152 6.73 -17.96 21.30
CA ASN A 152 7.70 -18.99 20.97
C ASN A 152 7.60 -20.19 21.93
N LYS A 153 6.45 -20.86 21.94
CA LYS A 153 6.41 -22.26 22.43
C LYS A 153 7.03 -23.10 21.32
N GLY A 154 8.32 -23.39 21.48
CA GLY A 154 8.97 -24.46 20.73
C GLY A 154 8.11 -25.74 20.80
N PRO A 155 8.29 -26.67 19.85
CA PRO A 155 7.54 -27.91 19.87
C PRO A 155 7.78 -28.62 21.21
N ALA A 156 6.69 -28.94 21.88
CA ALA A 156 6.75 -29.79 23.07
C ALA A 156 7.44 -31.10 22.68
N THR A 157 8.60 -31.37 23.28
CA THR A 157 9.31 -32.66 23.18
C THR A 157 8.46 -33.79 23.74
#